data_b21f2f43ae998565f02adf9e50feea15
#
_entry.id   b21f2f43ae998565f02adf9e50feea15
#
_cell.length_a   1.000
_cell.length_b   1.000
_cell.length_c   1.000
_cell.angle_alpha   90.00
_cell.angle_beta   90.00
_cell.angle_gamma   90.00
#
_symmetry.space_group_name_H-M   'P 1'
#
loop_
_entity.id
_entity.type
_entity.pdbx_description
1 polymer ?
#
loop_
_entity_poly.entity_id
_entity_poly.type
_entity_poly.pdbx_seq_one_letter_code
_entity_poly.pdbx_strand_id
1 'polypeptide(L)'
;MTGDPAPDPVERLRALCLAQPGATERQSHGEPSWFARNGRQFVMFSNHHHDDRVAFWCAAPPGAQAPLIESDPARYFRPPYVGHRGWVGVYVDVAPVDWERVEDLVDAAHLAVAPPREPRGA
;
A
#
# COMPACT_ATOMS: atom_id res chain seq x y z
N MET A 1 2.30 9.11 -33.56
CA MET A 1 2.72 8.08 -32.71
C MET A 1 2.02 8.10 -31.38
N THR A 2 1.93 7.04 -30.87
CA THR A 2 1.30 6.94 -29.57
C THR A 2 2.22 7.44 -28.48
N GLY A 3 1.65 7.96 -27.44
CA GLY A 3 2.42 8.28 -26.26
C GLY A 3 3.00 7.04 -25.62
N ASP A 4 3.79 7.24 -24.59
CA ASP A 4 4.32 6.14 -23.83
C ASP A 4 3.18 5.37 -23.16
N PRO A 5 3.32 4.05 -23.05
CA PRO A 5 2.32 3.30 -22.30
C PRO A 5 2.27 3.78 -20.85
N ALA A 6 1.11 3.63 -20.24
CA ALA A 6 0.96 3.97 -18.84
C ALA A 6 1.98 3.18 -18.01
N PRO A 7 2.59 3.81 -16.99
CA PRO A 7 3.53 3.08 -16.13
C PRO A 7 2.86 1.87 -15.50
N ASP A 8 3.65 0.82 -15.33
CA ASP A 8 3.19 -0.36 -14.63
C ASP A 8 2.75 0.04 -13.21
N PRO A 9 1.60 -0.43 -12.74
CA PRO A 9 1.17 -0.10 -11.38
C PRO A 9 2.21 -0.37 -10.32
N VAL A 10 2.99 -1.46 -10.44
CA VAL A 10 4.01 -1.75 -9.45
C VAL A 10 5.10 -0.69 -9.45
N GLU A 11 5.43 -0.12 -10.62
CA GLU A 11 6.45 0.90 -10.69
C GLU A 11 5.99 2.20 -10.04
N ARG A 12 4.72 2.55 -10.24
CA ARG A 12 4.18 3.74 -9.58
C ARG A 12 4.10 3.55 -8.08
N LEU A 13 3.65 2.38 -7.64
CA LEU A 13 3.57 2.06 -6.23
C LEU A 13 4.97 2.07 -5.61
N ARG A 14 5.94 1.49 -6.29
CA ARG A 14 7.34 1.47 -5.82
C ARG A 14 7.86 2.87 -5.56
N ALA A 15 7.61 3.77 -6.51
CA ALA A 15 8.07 5.15 -6.35
C ALA A 15 7.47 5.81 -5.11
N LEU A 16 6.18 5.58 -4.87
CA LEU A 16 5.52 6.16 -3.70
C LEU A 16 6.06 5.56 -2.40
N CYS A 17 6.25 4.24 -2.37
CA CYS A 17 6.73 3.57 -1.17
C CYS A 17 8.18 3.96 -0.85
N LEU A 18 9.04 4.00 -1.85
CA LEU A 18 10.44 4.35 -1.63
C LEU A 18 10.65 5.83 -1.36
N ALA A 19 9.65 6.66 -1.61
CA ALA A 19 9.71 8.06 -1.22
C ALA A 19 9.52 8.26 0.29
N GLN A 20 9.04 7.24 1.00
CA GLN A 20 8.88 7.34 2.45
C GLN A 20 10.25 7.33 3.13
N PRO A 21 10.43 8.12 4.20
CA PRO A 21 11.75 8.21 4.85
C PRO A 21 12.27 6.87 5.33
N GLY A 22 13.47 6.50 4.87
CA GLY A 22 14.11 5.26 5.31
C GLY A 22 13.51 3.97 4.78
N ALA A 23 12.56 4.06 3.83
CA ALA A 23 11.89 2.88 3.30
C ALA A 23 12.84 2.04 2.45
N THR A 24 12.68 0.73 2.53
CA THR A 24 13.43 -0.23 1.73
C THR A 24 12.48 -1.20 1.06
N GLU A 25 12.95 -1.86 0.01
CA GLU A 25 12.17 -2.85 -0.72
C GLU A 25 12.85 -4.21 -0.63
N ARG A 26 12.04 -5.25 -0.40
CA ARG A 26 12.53 -6.62 -0.45
C ARG A 26 11.43 -7.50 -1.06
N GLN A 27 11.83 -8.65 -1.59
CA GLN A 27 10.88 -9.66 -2.01
C GLN A 27 10.30 -10.36 -0.80
N SER A 28 8.99 -10.58 -0.82
CA SER A 28 8.30 -11.29 0.24
C SER A 28 7.24 -12.15 -0.44
N HIS A 29 7.32 -13.46 -0.26
CA HIS A 29 6.39 -14.39 -0.89
C HIS A 29 6.35 -14.22 -2.41
N GLY A 30 7.49 -13.89 -3.01
CA GLY A 30 7.60 -13.73 -4.46
C GLY A 30 7.15 -12.39 -5.00
N GLU A 31 6.76 -11.46 -4.14
CA GLU A 31 6.27 -10.17 -4.56
C GLU A 31 7.06 -9.05 -3.89
N PRO A 32 7.16 -7.88 -4.54
CA PRO A 32 7.79 -6.73 -3.90
C PRO A 32 7.04 -6.31 -2.64
N SER A 33 7.79 -6.00 -1.62
CA SER A 33 7.25 -5.49 -0.36
C SER A 33 8.11 -4.36 0.14
N TRP A 34 7.52 -3.43 0.88
CA TRP A 34 8.23 -2.24 1.35
C TRP A 34 8.15 -2.16 2.85
N PHE A 35 9.28 -1.79 3.44
CA PHE A 35 9.49 -1.83 4.89
C PHE A 35 9.95 -0.47 5.36
N ALA A 36 9.44 -0.03 6.51
CA ALA A 36 9.87 1.20 7.14
C ALA A 36 11.27 1.03 7.72
N ARG A 37 11.87 2.14 8.15
CA ARG A 37 13.22 2.12 8.72
C ARG A 37 13.33 1.17 9.91
N ASN A 38 12.26 1.02 10.67
CA ASN A 38 12.25 0.11 11.83
C ASN A 38 12.09 -1.36 11.43
N GLY A 39 12.03 -1.66 10.14
CA GLY A 39 11.91 -3.03 9.64
C GLY A 39 10.49 -3.54 9.51
N ARG A 40 9.50 -2.73 9.88
CA ARG A 40 8.10 -3.16 9.78
C ARG A 40 7.58 -2.96 8.37
N GLN A 41 6.93 -3.99 7.82
CA GLN A 41 6.33 -3.93 6.51
C GLN A 41 5.11 -3.00 6.53
N PHE A 42 4.98 -2.15 5.51
CA PHE A 42 3.81 -1.28 5.43
C PHE A 42 3.04 -1.41 4.11
N VAL A 43 3.65 -1.99 3.06
CA VAL A 43 2.97 -2.26 1.79
C VAL A 43 3.49 -3.55 1.20
N MET A 44 2.60 -4.32 0.58
CA MET A 44 2.95 -5.54 -0.15
C MET A 44 2.16 -5.56 -1.45
N PHE A 45 2.85 -5.82 -2.57
CA PHE A 45 2.20 -5.95 -3.87
C PHE A 45 1.65 -7.37 -4.02
N SER A 46 0.53 -7.50 -4.72
CA SER A 46 -0.10 -8.79 -4.97
C SER A 46 -0.55 -8.86 -6.42
N ASN A 47 0.17 -9.64 -7.24
CA ASN A 47 -0.12 -9.79 -8.66
C ASN A 47 -0.53 -11.23 -8.92
N HIS A 48 -1.84 -11.45 -9.03
CA HIS A 48 -2.41 -12.79 -9.27
C HIS A 48 -1.99 -13.82 -8.22
N HIS A 49 -1.72 -13.36 -7.00
CA HIS A 49 -1.17 -14.25 -5.98
C HIS A 49 -2.24 -15.13 -5.35
N HIS A 50 -3.42 -14.59 -5.08
CA HIS A 50 -4.52 -15.31 -4.46
C HIS A 50 -5.74 -15.41 -5.36
N ASP A 51 -5.79 -14.59 -6.40
CA ASP A 51 -6.86 -14.56 -7.39
C ASP A 51 -6.31 -13.96 -8.67
N ASP A 52 -7.18 -13.70 -9.63
CA ASP A 52 -6.74 -13.14 -10.92
C ASP A 52 -6.64 -11.62 -10.89
N ARG A 53 -6.47 -11.03 -9.71
CA ARG A 53 -6.48 -9.59 -9.55
C ARG A 53 -5.10 -9.06 -9.25
N VAL A 54 -4.91 -7.79 -9.61
CA VAL A 54 -3.69 -7.05 -9.28
C VAL A 54 -4.04 -6.03 -8.22
N ALA A 55 -3.34 -6.08 -7.10
CA ALA A 55 -3.65 -5.25 -5.94
C ALA A 55 -2.40 -4.99 -5.13
N PHE A 56 -2.51 -4.11 -4.14
CA PHE A 56 -1.52 -4.05 -3.07
C PHE A 56 -2.26 -4.07 -1.73
N TRP A 57 -1.56 -4.50 -0.71
CA TRP A 57 -2.08 -4.50 0.66
C TRP A 57 -1.24 -3.52 1.46
N CYS A 58 -1.87 -2.71 2.27
CA CYS A 58 -1.14 -1.72 3.06
C CYS A 58 -1.68 -1.64 4.48
N ALA A 59 -0.78 -1.30 5.41
CA ALA A 59 -1.17 -1.02 6.77
C ALA A 59 -2.09 0.19 6.79
N ALA A 60 -2.88 0.33 7.82
CA ALA A 60 -3.79 1.45 7.96
C ALA A 60 -3.96 1.79 9.43
N PRO A 61 -4.34 3.03 9.74
CA PRO A 61 -4.64 3.40 11.11
C PRO A 61 -5.80 2.58 11.68
N PRO A 62 -5.83 2.37 12.99
CA PRO A 62 -6.95 1.65 13.60
C PRO A 62 -8.29 2.27 13.20
N GLY A 63 -9.23 1.41 12.83
CA GLY A 63 -10.58 1.84 12.47
C GLY A 63 -10.74 2.33 11.04
N ALA A 64 -9.66 2.40 10.24
CA ALA A 64 -9.77 2.91 8.87
C ALA A 64 -10.27 1.86 7.87
N GLN A 65 -10.06 0.58 8.14
CA GLN A 65 -10.35 -0.49 7.18
C GLN A 65 -11.82 -0.54 6.77
N ALA A 66 -12.72 -0.65 7.73
CA ALA A 66 -14.12 -0.85 7.42
C ALA A 66 -14.76 0.34 6.69
N PRO A 67 -14.59 1.59 7.15
CA PRO A 67 -15.15 2.72 6.41
C PRO A 67 -14.61 2.84 5.00
N LEU A 68 -13.34 2.53 4.80
CA LEU A 68 -12.74 2.61 3.48
C LEU A 68 -13.34 1.59 2.54
N ILE A 69 -13.49 0.35 2.99
CA ILE A 69 -14.11 -0.70 2.19
C ILE A 69 -15.57 -0.33 1.86
N GLU A 70 -16.31 0.20 2.84
CA GLU A 70 -17.68 0.60 2.62
C GLU A 70 -17.79 1.75 1.61
N SER A 71 -16.77 2.62 1.55
CA SER A 71 -16.80 3.76 0.64
C SER A 71 -16.71 3.33 -0.83
N ASP A 72 -16.02 2.23 -1.12
CA ASP A 72 -15.85 1.75 -2.49
C ASP A 72 -15.46 0.27 -2.48
N PRO A 73 -16.41 -0.63 -2.31
CA PRO A 73 -16.10 -2.06 -2.22
C PRO A 73 -15.58 -2.66 -3.53
N ALA A 74 -15.71 -1.95 -4.66
CA ALA A 74 -15.11 -2.41 -5.90
C ALA A 74 -13.60 -2.17 -5.94
N ARG A 75 -13.11 -1.26 -5.11
CA ARG A 75 -11.70 -0.86 -5.09
C ARG A 75 -10.95 -1.34 -3.86
N TYR A 76 -11.63 -1.42 -2.72
CA TYR A 76 -10.98 -1.74 -1.44
C TYR A 76 -11.54 -3.04 -0.89
N PHE A 77 -10.67 -3.81 -0.23
CA PHE A 77 -11.08 -5.09 0.33
C PHE A 77 -10.27 -5.41 1.58
N ARG A 78 -10.72 -6.41 2.32
CA ARG A 78 -9.98 -6.91 3.48
C ARG A 78 -9.02 -8.00 2.99
N PRO A 79 -7.70 -7.75 3.05
CA PRO A 79 -6.74 -8.73 2.52
C PRO A 79 -6.66 -9.97 3.42
N PRO A 80 -6.31 -11.11 2.85
CA PRO A 80 -6.08 -12.30 3.65
C PRO A 80 -4.86 -12.13 4.53
N TYR A 81 -4.76 -12.91 5.58
CA TYR A 81 -3.63 -12.98 6.51
C TYR A 81 -3.40 -11.73 7.34
N VAL A 82 -3.47 -10.54 6.75
CA VAL A 82 -3.21 -9.27 7.45
C VAL A 82 -4.47 -8.44 7.67
N GLY A 83 -5.60 -8.90 7.15
CA GLY A 83 -6.85 -8.16 7.33
C GLY A 83 -7.24 -8.01 8.78
N HIS A 84 -6.96 -9.01 9.63
CA HIS A 84 -7.26 -8.94 11.05
C HIS A 84 -6.43 -7.88 11.77
N ARG A 85 -5.35 -7.41 11.16
CA ARG A 85 -4.52 -6.35 11.71
C ARG A 85 -4.98 -4.97 11.26
N GLY A 86 -6.11 -4.90 10.53
CA GLY A 86 -6.63 -3.64 10.04
C GLY A 86 -6.06 -3.19 8.70
N TRP A 87 -5.28 -4.03 8.03
CA TRP A 87 -4.73 -3.73 6.72
C TRP A 87 -5.84 -3.65 5.68
N VAL A 88 -5.58 -2.90 4.61
CA VAL A 88 -6.52 -2.68 3.51
C VAL A 88 -5.90 -3.16 2.21
N GLY A 89 -6.68 -3.87 1.42
CA GLY A 89 -6.31 -4.21 0.06
C GLY A 89 -6.86 -3.19 -0.92
N VAL A 90 -6.09 -2.87 -1.94
CA VAL A 90 -6.46 -1.87 -2.95
C VAL A 90 -6.23 -2.47 -4.33
N TYR A 91 -7.31 -2.61 -5.10
CA TYR A 91 -7.17 -3.08 -6.48
C TYR A 91 -6.60 -1.97 -7.34
N VAL A 92 -5.59 -2.31 -8.15
CA VAL A 92 -4.99 -1.38 -9.10
C VAL A 92 -5.22 -1.82 -10.55
N ASP A 93 -6.08 -2.82 -10.74
CA ASP A 93 -6.49 -3.28 -12.06
C ASP A 93 -7.86 -2.72 -12.47
N VAL A 94 -8.42 -1.82 -11.68
CA VAL A 94 -9.68 -1.14 -11.99
C VAL A 94 -9.36 0.30 -12.38
N ALA A 95 -9.49 0.59 -13.65
CA ALA A 95 -9.16 1.93 -14.16
C ALA A 95 -10.38 2.84 -14.03
N PRO A 96 -10.15 4.14 -13.84
CA PRO A 96 -8.86 4.77 -13.59
C PRO A 96 -8.42 4.58 -12.14
N VAL A 97 -7.12 4.48 -11.94
CA VAL A 97 -6.57 4.41 -10.59
C VAL A 97 -6.30 5.82 -10.11
N ASP A 98 -6.82 6.16 -8.94
CA ASP A 98 -6.57 7.46 -8.33
C ASP A 98 -5.24 7.41 -7.57
N TRP A 99 -4.17 7.78 -8.25
CA TRP A 99 -2.84 7.68 -7.68
C TRP A 99 -2.58 8.70 -6.57
N GLU A 100 -3.31 9.82 -6.55
CA GLU A 100 -3.25 10.73 -5.41
C GLU A 100 -3.80 10.07 -4.15
N ARG A 101 -4.89 9.33 -4.31
CA ARG A 101 -5.45 8.57 -3.19
C ARG A 101 -4.50 7.47 -2.75
N VAL A 102 -3.84 6.79 -3.71
CA VAL A 102 -2.86 5.75 -3.38
C VAL A 102 -1.71 6.37 -2.59
N GLU A 103 -1.25 7.54 -2.98
CA GLU A 103 -0.20 8.23 -2.23
C GLU A 103 -0.62 8.49 -0.79
N ASP A 104 -1.85 8.97 -0.58
CA ASP A 104 -2.36 9.20 0.77
C ASP A 104 -2.41 7.91 1.58
N LEU A 105 -2.81 6.80 0.94
CA LEU A 105 -2.87 5.51 1.62
C LEU A 105 -1.48 5.00 1.99
N VAL A 106 -0.49 5.19 1.12
CA VAL A 106 0.89 4.80 1.38
C VAL A 106 1.46 5.64 2.53
N ASP A 107 1.21 6.95 2.51
CA ASP A 107 1.64 7.82 3.60
C ASP A 107 1.06 7.38 4.94
N ALA A 108 -0.24 7.09 4.96
CA ALA A 108 -0.91 6.64 6.17
C ALA A 108 -0.40 5.27 6.63
N ALA A 109 -0.10 4.39 5.68
CA ALA A 109 0.42 3.07 6.00
C ALA A 109 1.80 3.16 6.66
N HIS A 110 2.66 3.99 6.10
CA HIS A 110 3.99 4.19 6.67
C HIS A 110 3.88 4.77 8.07
N LEU A 111 3.03 5.77 8.24
CA LEU A 111 2.82 6.41 9.53
C LEU A 111 2.29 5.41 10.57
N ALA A 112 1.43 4.50 10.14
CA ALA A 112 0.83 3.52 11.05
C ALA A 112 1.87 2.56 11.65
N VAL A 113 2.92 2.22 10.89
CA VAL A 113 3.94 1.28 11.36
C VAL A 113 5.18 1.98 11.88
N ALA A 114 5.41 3.24 11.51
CA ALA A 114 6.58 4.00 11.87
C ALA A 114 6.20 5.43 12.21
N PRO A 115 5.48 5.63 13.31
CA PRO A 115 5.07 6.99 13.69
C PRO A 115 6.28 7.87 13.93
N PRO A 116 6.13 9.19 13.74
CA PRO A 116 7.24 10.09 13.97
C PRO A 116 7.76 9.96 15.40
N ARG A 117 9.08 10.06 15.51
CA ARG A 117 9.68 10.06 16.84
C ARG A 117 9.30 11.35 17.56
N GLU A 118 8.90 11.21 18.80
CA GLU A 118 8.57 12.39 19.60
C GLU A 118 9.81 13.25 19.82
N PRO A 119 9.69 14.59 19.78
CA PRO A 119 10.84 15.44 20.06
C PRO A 119 11.34 15.19 21.48
N ARG A 120 12.64 14.99 21.61
CA ARG A 120 13.22 14.78 22.90
C ARG A 120 13.45 16.08 23.59
N GLY A 121 13.14 16.10 24.86
CA GLY A 121 13.40 17.26 25.68
C GLY A 121 12.57 18.45 25.27
N ALA A 122 11.51 18.17 24.58
CA ALA A 122 10.61 19.26 24.18
C ALA A 122 9.89 19.76 25.41
#